data_e6cbd7d9ad9a3587dbcf34a083c84df3
#
_entry.id   e6cbd7d9ad9a3587dbcf34a083c84df3
#
_cell.length_a   1.000
_cell.length_b   1.000
_cell.length_c   1.000
_cell.angle_alpha   90.00
_cell.angle_beta   90.00
_cell.angle_gamma   90.00
#
_symmetry.space_group_name_H-M   'P 1'
#
loop_
_entity.id
_entity.type
_entity.pdbx_description
1 polymer ?
#
loop_
_entity_poly.entity_id
_entity_poly.type
_entity_poly.pdbx_seq_one_letter_code
_entity_poly.pdbx_strand_id
1 'polypeptide(L)'
;MFIKYLLIIVFSLPSISLTIIDVRTEAEWKSGYLDGAIHIEWQDILQLSSKISKDEEIYLYCKSGNRSGKATKILTDAGYLNAKNAGSIKQAGKLLNKEIINN
;
A
#
# COMPACT_ATOMS: atom_id res chain seq x y z
N MET A 1 49.44 13.78 -14.56
CA MET A 1 48.72 13.35 -13.35
C MET A 1 47.23 13.38 -13.61
N PHE A 2 46.60 12.22 -13.59
CA PHE A 2 45.21 12.09 -13.98
C PHE A 2 44.36 12.15 -12.77
N ILE A 3 43.64 13.22 -12.64
CA ILE A 3 42.57 13.26 -11.69
C ILE A 3 41.43 12.43 -12.27
N LYS A 4 41.39 11.19 -11.86
CA LYS A 4 40.24 10.39 -12.17
C LYS A 4 39.13 10.87 -11.28
N TYR A 5 38.32 11.77 -11.80
CA TYR A 5 37.03 11.97 -11.25
C TYR A 5 36.26 10.71 -11.56
N LEU A 6 36.19 9.85 -10.58
CA LEU A 6 35.16 8.87 -10.59
C LEU A 6 33.86 9.64 -10.47
N LEU A 7 33.28 9.93 -11.61
CA LEU A 7 31.93 10.49 -11.64
C LEU A 7 31.02 9.37 -11.15
N ILE A 8 30.88 9.26 -9.85
CA ILE A 8 29.81 8.47 -9.29
C ILE A 8 28.56 9.29 -9.53
N ILE A 9 27.94 9.04 -10.66
CA ILE A 9 26.58 9.49 -10.86
C ILE A 9 25.75 8.61 -9.93
N VAL A 10 25.53 9.11 -8.72
CA VAL A 10 24.54 8.51 -7.87
C VAL A 10 23.20 8.89 -8.47
N PHE A 11 22.68 8.01 -9.30
CA PHE A 11 21.27 8.08 -9.60
C PHE A 11 20.55 7.71 -8.31
N SER A 12 20.18 8.71 -7.55
CA SER A 12 19.11 8.49 -6.60
C SER A 12 17.86 8.29 -7.44
N LEU A 13 17.56 7.02 -7.74
CA LEU A 13 16.25 6.66 -8.21
C LEU A 13 15.26 7.14 -7.14
N PRO A 14 14.20 7.86 -7.54
CA PRO A 14 13.15 8.12 -6.59
C PRO A 14 12.72 6.77 -6.03
N SER A 15 12.85 6.60 -4.74
CA SER A 15 12.32 5.42 -4.07
C SER A 15 10.81 5.46 -4.28
N ILE A 16 10.31 4.53 -5.12
CA ILE A 16 8.87 4.32 -5.25
C ILE A 16 8.44 3.69 -3.95
N SER A 17 7.85 4.50 -3.10
CA SER A 17 7.31 4.03 -1.84
C SER A 17 5.94 3.43 -2.10
N LEU A 18 5.75 2.20 -1.67
CA LEU A 18 4.53 1.44 -1.84
C LEU A 18 3.94 1.13 -0.47
N THR A 19 2.67 1.45 -0.30
CA THR A 19 1.93 1.12 0.92
C THR A 19 0.83 0.13 0.60
N ILE A 20 0.77 -0.95 1.37
CA ILE A 20 -0.28 -1.97 1.27
C ILE A 20 -1.15 -1.87 2.52
N ILE A 21 -2.45 -1.76 2.33
CA ILE A 21 -3.39 -1.60 3.43
C ILE A 21 -4.44 -2.69 3.43
N ASP A 22 -4.53 -3.41 4.54
CA ASP A 22 -5.62 -4.33 4.81
C ASP A 22 -6.74 -3.54 5.48
N VAL A 23 -7.90 -3.46 4.84
CA VAL A 23 -9.03 -2.66 5.34
C VAL A 23 -10.13 -3.54 5.96
N ARG A 24 -9.79 -4.80 6.26
CA ARG A 24 -10.71 -5.74 6.90
C ARG A 24 -10.83 -5.45 8.40
N THR A 25 -11.67 -6.21 9.08
CA THR A 25 -11.80 -6.13 10.53
C THR A 25 -10.53 -6.60 11.24
N GLU A 26 -10.42 -6.24 12.51
CA GLU A 26 -9.30 -6.70 13.34
C GLU A 26 -9.27 -8.22 13.45
N ALA A 27 -10.43 -8.86 13.59
CA ALA A 27 -10.52 -10.32 13.67
C ALA A 27 -10.00 -10.98 12.39
N GLU A 28 -10.34 -10.44 11.22
CA GLU A 28 -9.82 -10.93 9.94
C GLU A 28 -8.30 -10.73 9.85
N TRP A 29 -7.82 -9.56 10.23
CA TRP A 29 -6.39 -9.26 10.26
C TRP A 29 -5.62 -10.26 11.13
N LYS A 30 -6.14 -10.57 12.29
CA LYS A 30 -5.50 -11.53 13.22
C LYS A 30 -5.45 -12.95 12.66
N SER A 31 -6.31 -13.28 11.73
CA SER A 31 -6.32 -14.61 11.08
C SER A 31 -5.27 -14.76 9.98
N GLY A 32 -4.59 -13.68 9.62
CA GLY A 32 -3.56 -13.66 8.58
C GLY A 32 -3.70 -12.42 7.71
N TYR A 33 -2.59 -11.94 7.16
CA TYR A 33 -2.53 -10.71 6.35
C TYR A 33 -1.38 -10.81 5.36
N LEU A 34 -1.37 -9.95 4.36
CA LEU A 34 -0.26 -9.91 3.42
C LEU A 34 1.01 -9.36 4.06
N ASP A 35 2.14 -9.98 3.76
CA ASP A 35 3.45 -9.51 4.20
C ASP A 35 3.64 -8.04 3.80
N GLY A 36 4.03 -7.22 4.76
CA GLY A 36 4.25 -5.79 4.57
C GLY A 36 2.98 -4.93 4.64
N ALA A 37 1.80 -5.52 4.82
CA ALA A 37 0.57 -4.73 4.94
C ALA A 37 0.46 -4.07 6.31
N ILE A 38 -0.16 -2.91 6.33
CA ILE A 38 -0.62 -2.25 7.55
C ILE A 38 -2.13 -2.44 7.66
N HIS A 39 -2.64 -2.38 8.89
CA HIS A 39 -4.06 -2.57 9.13
C HIS A 39 -4.75 -1.25 9.46
N ILE A 40 -5.74 -0.89 8.63
CA ILE A 40 -6.66 0.23 8.90
C ILE A 40 -8.00 -0.17 8.34
N GLU A 41 -9.01 -0.29 9.21
CA GLU A 41 -10.34 -0.63 8.73
C GLU A 41 -10.87 0.43 7.77
N TRP A 42 -11.67 0.02 6.79
CA TRP A 42 -12.05 0.89 5.67
C TRP A 42 -12.69 2.22 6.09
N GLN A 43 -13.49 2.21 7.15
CA GLN A 43 -14.17 3.42 7.64
C GLN A 43 -13.21 4.42 8.29
N ASP A 44 -12.02 3.97 8.68
CA ASP A 44 -11.00 4.80 9.34
C ASP A 44 -9.87 5.21 8.39
N ILE A 45 -10.05 4.98 7.10
CA ILE A 45 -8.95 5.12 6.14
C ILE A 45 -8.36 6.53 6.06
N LEU A 46 -9.13 7.56 6.37
CA LEU A 46 -8.64 8.94 6.36
C LEU A 46 -7.63 9.23 7.48
N GLN A 47 -7.47 8.33 8.46
CA GLN A 47 -6.40 8.46 9.46
C GLN A 47 -5.02 8.45 8.84
N LEU A 48 -4.88 7.95 7.61
CA LEU A 48 -3.64 8.01 6.86
C LEU A 48 -3.27 9.41 6.39
N SER A 49 -4.23 10.34 6.34
CA SER A 49 -4.06 11.63 5.67
C SER A 49 -2.91 12.47 6.23
N SER A 50 -2.53 12.27 7.49
CA SER A 50 -1.41 12.96 8.13
C SER A 50 -0.08 12.21 8.05
N LYS A 51 -0.07 10.96 7.57
CA LYS A 51 1.08 10.07 7.66
C LYS A 51 1.67 9.69 6.31
N ILE A 52 0.90 9.78 5.24
CA ILE A 52 1.29 9.32 3.90
C ILE A 52 1.12 10.45 2.91
N SER A 53 2.13 10.64 2.07
CA SER A 53 2.08 11.60 0.97
C SER A 53 0.97 11.23 -0.01
N LYS A 54 0.33 12.23 -0.60
CA LYS A 54 -0.70 12.01 -1.62
C LYS A 54 -0.15 11.42 -2.91
N ASP A 55 1.16 11.45 -3.10
CA ASP A 55 1.83 10.84 -4.24
C ASP A 55 2.17 9.37 -4.01
N GLU A 56 1.95 8.87 -2.82
CA GLU A 56 2.25 7.49 -2.46
C GLU A 56 1.42 6.52 -3.30
N GLU A 57 2.05 5.46 -3.76
CA GLU A 57 1.34 4.35 -4.40
C GLU A 57 0.74 3.47 -3.30
N ILE A 58 -0.60 3.37 -3.30
CA ILE A 58 -1.34 2.69 -2.24
C ILE A 58 -2.18 1.57 -2.86
N TYR A 59 -2.04 0.37 -2.33
CA TYR A 59 -2.89 -0.76 -2.67
C TYR A 59 -3.69 -1.19 -1.45
N LEU A 60 -5.01 -1.24 -1.63
CA LEU A 60 -5.93 -1.61 -0.57
C LEU A 60 -6.59 -2.93 -0.92
N TYR A 61 -6.73 -3.80 0.06
CA TYR A 61 -7.43 -5.07 -0.14
C TYR A 61 -8.35 -5.38 1.04
N CYS A 62 -9.32 -6.24 0.79
CA CYS A 62 -10.18 -6.78 1.82
C CYS A 62 -10.45 -8.27 1.51
N LYS A 63 -11.58 -8.80 1.96
CA LYS A 63 -11.93 -10.19 1.69
C LYS A 63 -12.43 -10.41 0.26
N SER A 64 -13.21 -9.46 -0.28
CA SER A 64 -13.84 -9.59 -1.59
C SER A 64 -13.56 -8.45 -2.55
N GLY A 65 -12.97 -7.36 -2.08
CA GLY A 65 -12.76 -6.13 -2.87
C GLY A 65 -13.81 -5.05 -2.64
N ASN A 66 -14.90 -5.33 -1.92
CA ASN A 66 -15.98 -4.36 -1.69
C ASN A 66 -15.56 -3.25 -0.72
N ARG A 67 -15.11 -3.61 0.49
CA ARG A 67 -14.64 -2.62 1.48
C ARG A 67 -13.42 -1.86 0.99
N SER A 68 -12.50 -2.55 0.33
CA SER A 68 -11.32 -1.91 -0.25
C SER A 68 -11.68 -0.96 -1.39
N GLY A 69 -12.73 -1.24 -2.14
CA GLY A 69 -13.27 -0.32 -3.15
C GLY A 69 -13.80 0.96 -2.51
N LYS A 70 -14.52 0.84 -1.39
CA LYS A 70 -15.00 2.01 -0.63
C LYS A 70 -13.85 2.84 -0.10
N ALA A 71 -12.86 2.19 0.51
CA ALA A 71 -11.69 2.88 1.04
C ALA A 71 -10.88 3.57 -0.06
N THR A 72 -10.72 2.93 -1.21
CA THR A 72 -10.04 3.50 -2.36
C THR A 72 -10.74 4.76 -2.84
N LYS A 73 -12.07 4.74 -2.92
CA LYS A 73 -12.85 5.91 -3.31
C LYS A 73 -12.66 7.06 -2.32
N ILE A 74 -12.71 6.77 -1.03
CA ILE A 74 -12.51 7.80 0.01
C ILE A 74 -11.13 8.44 -0.14
N LEU A 75 -10.09 7.65 -0.34
CA LEU A 75 -8.73 8.16 -0.52
C LEU A 75 -8.60 8.98 -1.82
N THR A 76 -9.16 8.49 -2.92
CA THR A 76 -9.12 9.19 -4.20
C THR A 76 -9.82 10.55 -4.10
N ASP A 77 -10.99 10.59 -3.47
CA ASP A 77 -11.72 11.84 -3.25
C ASP A 77 -10.95 12.81 -2.34
N ALA A 78 -10.09 12.29 -1.48
CA ALA A 78 -9.22 13.09 -0.60
C ALA A 78 -7.90 13.52 -1.27
N GLY A 79 -7.68 13.17 -2.53
CA GLY A 79 -6.51 13.57 -3.31
C GLY A 79 -5.40 12.55 -3.43
N TYR A 80 -5.59 11.32 -2.94
CA TYR A 80 -4.65 10.21 -3.10
C TYR A 80 -4.91 9.54 -4.47
N LEU A 81 -4.35 10.10 -5.53
CA LEU A 81 -4.67 9.69 -6.89
C LEU A 81 -4.05 8.36 -7.29
N ASN A 82 -3.09 7.87 -6.53
CA ASN A 82 -2.43 6.59 -6.77
C ASN A 82 -2.93 5.48 -5.84
N ALA A 83 -4.12 5.65 -5.27
CA ALA A 83 -4.77 4.61 -4.50
C ALA A 83 -5.50 3.65 -5.44
N LYS A 84 -5.32 2.36 -5.24
CA LYS A 84 -5.88 1.30 -6.09
C LYS A 84 -6.51 0.21 -5.24
N ASN A 85 -7.67 -0.25 -5.68
CA ASN A 85 -8.31 -1.41 -5.08
C ASN A 85 -7.62 -2.68 -5.60
N ALA A 86 -6.92 -3.38 -4.73
CA ALA A 86 -6.25 -4.63 -5.09
C ALA A 86 -7.15 -5.87 -4.96
N GLY A 87 -8.39 -5.68 -4.56
CA GLY A 87 -9.39 -6.74 -4.52
C GLY A 87 -9.37 -7.56 -3.23
N SER A 88 -9.51 -8.87 -3.36
CA SER A 88 -9.41 -9.79 -2.23
C SER A 88 -7.95 -9.96 -1.80
N ILE A 89 -7.75 -10.47 -0.59
CA ILE A 89 -6.39 -10.77 -0.10
C ILE A 89 -5.63 -11.69 -1.07
N LYS A 90 -6.31 -12.66 -1.68
CA LYS A 90 -5.68 -13.54 -2.68
C LYS A 90 -5.29 -12.80 -3.95
N GLN A 91 -6.19 -11.96 -4.45
CA GLN A 91 -5.90 -11.15 -5.64
C GLN A 91 -4.75 -10.19 -5.39
N ALA A 92 -4.78 -9.52 -4.25
CA ALA A 92 -3.72 -8.58 -3.84
C ALA A 92 -2.37 -9.30 -3.69
N GLY A 93 -2.37 -10.48 -3.10
CA GLY A 93 -1.16 -11.29 -2.95
C GLY A 93 -0.51 -11.63 -4.29
N LYS A 94 -1.32 -11.99 -5.29
CA LYS A 94 -0.82 -12.25 -6.64
C LYS A 94 -0.33 -10.99 -7.33
N LEU A 95 -1.12 -9.93 -7.26
CA LEU A 95 -0.78 -8.66 -7.89
C LEU A 95 0.54 -8.10 -7.38
N LEU A 96 0.75 -8.17 -6.07
CA LEU A 96 1.89 -7.55 -5.39
C LEU A 96 3.03 -8.52 -5.12
N ASN A 97 2.87 -9.77 -5.48
CA ASN A 97 3.81 -10.85 -5.20
C ASN A 97 4.17 -10.92 -3.71
N LYS A 98 3.12 -10.97 -2.88
CA LYS A 98 3.24 -11.03 -1.42
C LYS A 98 2.55 -12.27 -0.89
N GLU A 99 3.15 -12.85 0.15
CA GLU A 99 2.61 -14.02 0.82
C GLU A 99 1.67 -13.61 1.95
N ILE A 100 0.73 -14.51 2.27
CA ILE A 100 -0.13 -14.37 3.44
C ILE A 100 0.65 -14.86 4.65
N ILE A 101 0.76 -14.00 5.65
CA ILE A 101 1.39 -14.32 6.92
C ILE A 101 0.30 -14.72 7.90
N ASN A 102 0.44 -15.90 8.49
CA ASN A 102 -0.47 -16.39 9.51
C ASN A 102 0.16 -16.21 10.88
N ASN A 103 -0.64 -15.66 11.77
CA ASN A 103 -0.22 -15.51 13.17
C ASN A 103 -0.41 -16.80 13.96
#